data_829104a952f5d2e35a342bbd347fd184
#
_entry.id   829104a952f5d2e35a342bbd347fd184
#
_cell.length_a   1.000
_cell.length_b   1.000
_cell.length_c   1.000
_cell.angle_alpha   90.00
_cell.angle_beta   90.00
_cell.angle_gamma   90.00
#
_symmetry.space_group_name_H-M   'P 1'
#
loop_
_entity.id
_entity.type
_entity.pdbx_description
1 polymer ?
#
loop_
_entity_poly.entity_id
_entity_poly.type
_entity_poly.pdbx_seq_one_letter_code
_entity_poly.pdbx_strand_id
1 'polypeptide(L)'
;HPARFAKYMANHGFGDSVTITELLKRNGYRTGHFGKWHIGPDSKPGTYGIDVINNNGAAEKDDKSTRGRDAHLMDGAIAFLKQTARKKQPFYLNVWGHITHFPVKPLPTYAGRFAKVQVDESKFGPEMKTKFAQCRELGGDVTTGMRHYLADVYSMDLGIGRLLKAVDDLGLRENTIIVFSSDHGPAPVVLANEKNKAPDRIEFARNMLGTPGPFRGGKHTQWEGGVRVPFIIRWPGKVPANQVNTTSVISFMDWLPTLCKLTDTKNTAVNL
;
A
#
# COMPACT_ATOMS: atom_id res chain seq x y z
N HIS A 1 -22.24 -8.73 -6.01
CA HIS A 1 -22.15 -8.02 -4.71
C HIS A 1 -20.68 -7.99 -4.28
N PRO A 2 -20.08 -6.82 -3.95
CA PRO A 2 -18.65 -6.68 -3.63
C PRO A 2 -18.13 -7.65 -2.54
N ALA A 3 -18.94 -7.88 -1.50
CA ALA A 3 -18.58 -8.81 -0.41
C ALA A 3 -18.50 -10.27 -0.86
N ARG A 4 -19.29 -10.69 -1.86
CA ARG A 4 -19.21 -12.04 -2.43
C ARG A 4 -17.96 -12.20 -3.27
N PHE A 5 -17.61 -11.17 -4.06
CA PHE A 5 -16.40 -11.19 -4.86
C PHE A 5 -15.14 -11.21 -4.00
N ALA A 6 -15.06 -10.37 -2.96
CA ALA A 6 -13.94 -10.38 -2.01
C ALA A 6 -13.76 -11.73 -1.31
N LYS A 7 -14.87 -12.37 -0.89
CA LYS A 7 -14.84 -13.73 -0.31
C LYS A 7 -14.40 -14.76 -1.32
N TYR A 8 -14.85 -14.64 -2.58
CA TYR A 8 -14.43 -15.55 -3.66
C TYR A 8 -12.91 -15.44 -3.87
N MET A 9 -12.37 -14.24 -4.05
CA MET A 9 -10.94 -14.02 -4.25
C MET A 9 -10.09 -14.51 -3.08
N ALA A 10 -10.53 -14.29 -1.85
CA ALA A 10 -9.83 -14.79 -0.65
C ALA A 10 -9.72 -16.32 -0.61
N ASN A 11 -10.71 -17.03 -1.15
CA ASN A 11 -10.77 -18.49 -1.13
C ASN A 11 -10.18 -19.15 -2.39
N HIS A 12 -10.21 -18.47 -3.55
CA HIS A 12 -9.89 -19.08 -4.85
C HIS A 12 -8.72 -18.39 -5.55
N GLY A 13 -8.35 -17.17 -5.14
CA GLY A 13 -7.31 -16.40 -5.80
C GLY A 13 -7.67 -16.04 -7.25
N PHE A 14 -6.67 -16.03 -8.11
CA PHE A 14 -6.86 -15.73 -9.55
C PHE A 14 -7.25 -16.98 -10.38
N GLY A 15 -7.35 -18.15 -9.78
CA GLY A 15 -7.64 -19.40 -10.50
C GLY A 15 -6.61 -19.63 -11.61
N ASP A 16 -7.12 -19.95 -12.83
CA ASP A 16 -6.30 -20.20 -14.02
C ASP A 16 -5.92 -18.92 -14.79
N SER A 17 -6.24 -17.74 -14.24
CA SER A 17 -5.90 -16.48 -14.90
C SER A 17 -4.40 -16.25 -14.90
N VAL A 18 -3.85 -15.93 -16.06
CA VAL A 18 -2.42 -15.61 -16.19
C VAL A 18 -2.15 -14.24 -15.59
N THR A 19 -1.21 -14.19 -14.67
CA THR A 19 -0.85 -12.94 -13.95
C THR A 19 0.32 -12.23 -14.61
N ILE A 20 0.45 -10.92 -14.33
CA ILE A 20 1.58 -10.11 -14.81
C ILE A 20 2.93 -10.67 -14.34
N THR A 21 2.97 -11.21 -13.11
CA THR A 21 4.18 -11.81 -12.54
C THR A 21 4.58 -13.09 -13.24
N GLU A 22 3.63 -13.92 -13.68
CA GLU A 22 3.91 -15.09 -14.52
C GLU A 22 4.46 -14.70 -15.89
N LEU A 23 3.85 -13.69 -16.53
CA LEU A 23 4.31 -13.22 -17.83
C LEU A 23 5.72 -12.65 -17.75
N LEU A 24 6.01 -11.81 -16.78
CA LEU A 24 7.34 -11.23 -16.58
C LEU A 24 8.38 -12.30 -16.21
N LYS A 25 8.01 -13.27 -15.39
CA LYS A 25 8.89 -14.41 -15.07
C LYS A 25 9.26 -15.23 -16.29
N ARG A 26 8.28 -15.53 -17.16
CA ARG A 26 8.55 -16.21 -18.44
C ARG A 26 9.51 -15.40 -19.35
N ASN A 27 9.52 -14.08 -19.19
CA ASN A 27 10.44 -13.16 -19.88
C ASN A 27 11.74 -12.89 -19.09
N GLY A 28 12.12 -13.76 -18.16
CA GLY A 28 13.40 -13.72 -17.44
C GLY A 28 13.46 -12.79 -16.24
N TYR A 29 12.38 -12.14 -15.88
CA TYR A 29 12.33 -11.29 -14.69
C TYR A 29 12.32 -12.12 -13.42
N ARG A 30 13.08 -11.68 -12.42
CA ARG A 30 12.92 -12.15 -11.05
C ARG A 30 11.77 -11.40 -10.39
N THR A 31 10.88 -12.13 -9.72
CA THR A 31 9.65 -11.58 -9.18
C THR A 31 9.63 -11.65 -7.66
N GLY A 32 9.17 -10.59 -7.01
CA GLY A 32 9.09 -10.49 -5.56
C GLY A 32 7.79 -9.85 -5.09
N HIS A 33 7.31 -10.31 -3.93
CA HIS A 33 6.19 -9.72 -3.22
C HIS A 33 6.48 -9.63 -1.73
N PHE A 34 6.34 -8.44 -1.16
CA PHE A 34 6.57 -8.15 0.25
C PHE A 34 5.36 -7.41 0.83
N GLY A 35 4.73 -7.99 1.83
CA GLY A 35 3.63 -7.39 2.56
C GLY A 35 2.30 -8.09 2.40
N LYS A 36 1.22 -7.32 2.44
CA LYS A 36 -0.14 -7.83 2.46
C LYS A 36 -0.42 -8.73 1.26
N TRP A 37 -0.93 -9.94 1.53
CA TRP A 37 -1.27 -10.88 0.46
C TRP A 37 -2.69 -10.67 -0.07
N HIS A 38 -3.68 -11.12 0.56
CA HIS A 38 -5.12 -10.97 0.29
C HIS A 38 -5.59 -11.30 -1.16
N ILE A 39 -4.81 -12.10 -1.88
CA ILE A 39 -5.07 -12.51 -3.27
C ILE A 39 -5.22 -14.03 -3.44
N GLY A 40 -5.66 -14.70 -2.40
CA GLY A 40 -5.94 -16.13 -2.42
C GLY A 40 -5.38 -16.86 -1.21
N PRO A 41 -5.70 -18.15 -1.08
CA PRO A 41 -5.31 -18.95 0.08
C PRO A 41 -3.84 -19.34 0.08
N ASP A 42 -3.23 -19.45 -1.10
CA ASP A 42 -1.85 -19.91 -1.25
C ASP A 42 -0.90 -18.71 -1.42
N SER A 43 0.16 -18.68 -0.63
CA SER A 43 1.16 -17.61 -0.61
C SER A 43 2.58 -18.19 -0.55
N LYS A 44 2.79 -19.38 -1.09
CA LYS A 44 4.12 -19.99 -1.18
C LYS A 44 4.90 -19.42 -2.35
N PRO A 45 6.24 -19.40 -2.27
CA PRO A 45 7.08 -19.08 -3.42
C PRO A 45 6.69 -19.91 -4.64
N GLY A 46 6.55 -19.25 -5.79
CA GLY A 46 6.04 -19.84 -7.03
C GLY A 46 4.57 -19.55 -7.33
N THR A 47 3.74 -19.25 -6.33
CA THR A 47 2.34 -18.85 -6.53
C THR A 47 2.27 -17.63 -7.45
N TYR A 48 1.46 -17.70 -8.49
CA TYR A 48 1.30 -16.67 -9.52
C TYR A 48 2.62 -16.22 -10.16
N GLY A 49 3.60 -17.12 -10.27
CA GLY A 49 4.90 -16.80 -10.83
C GLY A 49 5.80 -15.95 -9.94
N ILE A 50 5.49 -15.76 -8.66
CA ILE A 50 6.27 -14.94 -7.75
C ILE A 50 7.36 -15.78 -7.09
N ASP A 51 8.64 -15.45 -7.33
CA ASP A 51 9.78 -16.23 -6.85
C ASP A 51 10.02 -16.07 -5.34
N VAL A 52 9.79 -14.86 -4.81
CA VAL A 52 9.97 -14.56 -3.40
C VAL A 52 8.72 -13.92 -2.85
N ILE A 53 8.09 -14.59 -1.90
CA ILE A 53 6.92 -14.07 -1.19
C ILE A 53 7.26 -13.93 0.29
N ASN A 54 7.12 -12.72 0.81
CA ASN A 54 7.15 -12.41 2.22
C ASN A 54 5.84 -11.72 2.60
N ASN A 55 4.85 -12.53 2.90
CA ASN A 55 3.52 -12.07 3.31
C ASN A 55 3.32 -12.14 4.82
N ASN A 56 4.42 -12.30 5.59
CA ASN A 56 4.32 -12.41 7.03
C ASN A 56 3.36 -11.36 7.53
N GLY A 57 2.17 -11.78 7.93
CA GLY A 57 1.06 -10.98 8.41
C GLY A 57 1.36 -10.22 9.70
N ALA A 58 2.48 -9.70 9.72
CA ALA A 58 3.30 -9.19 10.77
C ALA A 58 3.00 -7.74 11.14
N ALA A 59 1.80 -7.27 10.92
CA ALA A 59 1.33 -6.11 11.67
C ALA A 59 1.54 -6.33 13.20
N GLU A 60 1.50 -7.59 13.65
CA GLU A 60 1.72 -7.94 15.06
C GLU A 60 3.20 -8.16 15.44
N LYS A 61 4.06 -8.57 14.50
CA LYS A 61 5.48 -8.84 14.80
C LYS A 61 6.37 -7.60 14.80
N ASP A 62 5.98 -6.57 14.08
CA ASP A 62 6.71 -5.30 13.98
C ASP A 62 6.55 -4.38 15.20
N ASP A 63 5.68 -4.71 16.11
CA ASP A 63 5.45 -3.91 17.32
C ASP A 63 6.73 -3.79 18.21
N LYS A 64 7.71 -4.62 17.97
CA LYS A 64 9.03 -4.56 18.59
C LYS A 64 10.11 -3.88 17.75
N SER A 65 9.78 -3.45 16.53
CA SER A 65 10.73 -2.76 15.66
C SER A 65 10.97 -1.33 16.14
N THR A 66 12.21 -0.94 16.27
CA THR A 66 12.60 0.45 16.55
C THR A 66 12.44 1.38 15.34
N ARG A 67 12.03 0.86 14.20
CA ARG A 67 11.89 1.58 12.91
C ARG A 67 10.45 1.66 12.40
N GLY A 68 9.50 1.19 13.22
CA GLY A 68 8.07 1.25 12.90
C GLY A 68 7.55 0.04 12.11
N ARG A 69 6.24 0.00 12.00
CA ARG A 69 5.51 -1.02 11.27
C ARG A 69 5.94 -1.04 9.79
N ASP A 70 5.95 -2.19 9.16
CA ASP A 70 6.41 -2.42 7.78
C ASP A 70 7.92 -2.25 7.54
N ALA A 71 8.73 -1.91 8.55
CA ALA A 71 10.17 -1.76 8.40
C ALA A 71 10.84 -3.04 7.88
N HIS A 72 10.39 -4.22 8.34
CA HIS A 72 10.89 -5.52 7.90
C HIS A 72 10.55 -5.82 6.44
N LEU A 73 9.40 -5.35 5.94
CA LEU A 73 9.03 -5.50 4.53
C LEU A 73 10.00 -4.74 3.64
N MET A 74 10.36 -3.52 4.04
CA MET A 74 11.36 -2.73 3.33
C MET A 74 12.75 -3.39 3.39
N ASP A 75 13.13 -4.00 4.51
CA ASP A 75 14.38 -4.76 4.62
C ASP A 75 14.40 -5.97 3.67
N GLY A 76 13.31 -6.71 3.61
CA GLY A 76 13.14 -7.84 2.69
C GLY A 76 13.21 -7.40 1.22
N ALA A 77 12.52 -6.32 0.86
CA ALA A 77 12.53 -5.74 -0.47
C ALA A 77 13.95 -5.26 -0.87
N ILE A 78 14.66 -4.59 0.03
CA ILE A 78 16.05 -4.15 -0.18
C ILE A 78 16.99 -5.36 -0.35
N ALA A 79 16.82 -6.39 0.45
CA ALA A 79 17.61 -7.63 0.32
C ALA A 79 17.37 -8.31 -1.04
N PHE A 80 16.12 -8.35 -1.49
CA PHE A 80 15.74 -8.84 -2.82
C PHE A 80 16.43 -8.04 -3.93
N LEU A 81 16.39 -6.69 -3.87
CA LEU A 81 17.05 -5.82 -4.85
C LEU A 81 18.57 -6.08 -4.90
N LYS A 82 19.24 -6.16 -3.75
CA LYS A 82 20.68 -6.45 -3.65
C LYS A 82 21.06 -7.79 -4.30
N GLN A 83 20.26 -8.83 -4.06
CA GLN A 83 20.50 -10.15 -4.65
C GLN A 83 20.31 -10.14 -6.17
N THR A 84 19.27 -9.43 -6.63
CA THR A 84 18.92 -9.36 -8.05
C THR A 84 19.93 -8.52 -8.84
N ALA A 85 20.37 -7.39 -8.28
CA ALA A 85 21.42 -6.55 -8.89
C ALA A 85 22.74 -7.30 -9.06
N ARG A 86 23.16 -8.11 -8.08
CA ARG A 86 24.37 -8.95 -8.18
C ARG A 86 24.31 -9.93 -9.35
N LYS A 87 23.11 -10.41 -9.68
CA LYS A 87 22.88 -11.34 -10.80
C LYS A 87 22.65 -10.64 -12.14
N LYS A 88 22.60 -9.30 -12.16
CA LYS A 88 22.25 -8.48 -13.32
C LYS A 88 20.93 -8.92 -13.98
N GLN A 89 19.98 -9.39 -13.18
CA GLN A 89 18.70 -9.92 -13.64
C GLN A 89 17.63 -8.82 -13.57
N PRO A 90 16.77 -8.64 -14.59
CA PRO A 90 15.63 -7.75 -14.47
C PRO A 90 14.68 -8.23 -13.38
N PHE A 91 13.91 -7.32 -12.80
CA PHE A 91 13.03 -7.66 -11.69
C PHE A 91 11.68 -6.95 -11.76
N TYR A 92 10.71 -7.58 -11.13
CA TYR A 92 9.42 -7.00 -10.79
C TYR A 92 9.19 -7.17 -9.28
N LEU A 93 8.82 -6.10 -8.60
CA LEU A 93 8.72 -6.09 -7.15
C LEU A 93 7.46 -5.37 -6.70
N ASN A 94 6.60 -6.08 -5.95
CA ASN A 94 5.49 -5.53 -5.19
C ASN A 94 5.89 -5.33 -3.73
N VAL A 95 5.68 -4.12 -3.20
CA VAL A 95 5.79 -3.83 -1.76
C VAL A 95 4.45 -3.28 -1.31
N TRP A 96 3.61 -4.14 -0.74
CA TRP A 96 2.25 -3.80 -0.32
C TRP A 96 2.21 -3.65 1.21
N GLY A 97 2.50 -2.43 1.66
CA GLY A 97 2.54 -2.10 3.08
C GLY A 97 1.20 -2.23 3.78
N HIS A 98 1.23 -2.35 5.10
CA HIS A 98 0.04 -2.37 5.94
C HIS A 98 -0.36 -0.98 6.44
N ILE A 99 0.55 -0.04 6.44
CA ILE A 99 0.30 1.35 6.81
C ILE A 99 -0.49 2.02 5.67
N THR A 100 -1.61 2.66 5.97
CA THR A 100 -2.20 3.08 7.25
C THR A 100 -3.43 2.24 7.66
N HIS A 101 -3.47 0.96 7.30
CA HIS A 101 -4.56 0.08 7.73
C HIS A 101 -4.54 -0.09 9.25
N PHE A 102 -5.71 -0.31 9.82
CA PHE A 102 -5.85 -0.72 11.23
C PHE A 102 -4.94 -1.91 11.58
N PRO A 103 -4.30 -1.93 12.75
CA PRO A 103 -4.26 -0.89 13.79
C PRO A 103 -3.30 0.25 13.47
N VAL A 104 -3.71 1.50 13.74
CA VAL A 104 -2.82 2.68 13.65
C VAL A 104 -2.11 2.83 15.00
N LYS A 105 -0.88 2.37 15.06
CA LYS A 105 -0.06 2.31 16.29
C LYS A 105 1.38 2.71 16.00
N PRO A 106 1.65 4.02 15.91
CA PRO A 106 2.99 4.50 15.63
C PRO A 106 3.92 4.29 16.82
N LEU A 107 5.22 4.31 16.56
CA LEU A 107 6.23 4.40 17.62
C LEU A 107 6.09 5.72 18.38
N PRO A 108 6.25 5.72 19.72
CA PRO A 108 6.17 6.95 20.52
C PRO A 108 7.14 8.05 20.05
N THR A 109 8.34 7.66 19.62
CA THR A 109 9.33 8.59 19.06
C THR A 109 8.85 9.29 17.78
N TYR A 110 8.06 8.61 16.96
CA TYR A 110 7.46 9.19 15.75
C TYR A 110 6.25 10.04 16.11
N ALA A 111 5.40 9.60 17.04
CA ALA A 111 4.28 10.40 17.52
C ALA A 111 4.74 11.74 18.15
N GLY A 112 5.86 11.74 18.87
CA GLY A 112 6.45 12.94 19.45
C GLY A 112 6.82 14.03 18.44
N ARG A 113 7.16 13.67 17.20
CA ARG A 113 7.44 14.64 16.12
C ARG A 113 6.23 15.49 15.76
N PHE A 114 5.03 14.98 15.97
CA PHE A 114 3.76 15.65 15.68
C PHE A 114 3.12 16.27 16.92
N ALA A 115 3.82 16.36 18.04
CA ALA A 115 3.29 16.86 19.32
C ALA A 115 2.68 18.27 19.24
N LYS A 116 3.18 19.11 18.31
CA LYS A 116 2.69 20.49 18.09
C LYS A 116 1.50 20.57 17.11
N VAL A 117 1.15 19.47 16.43
CA VAL A 117 0.01 19.46 15.51
C VAL A 117 -1.28 19.67 16.30
N GLN A 118 -2.13 20.58 15.84
CA GLN A 118 -3.48 20.82 16.32
C GLN A 118 -4.45 20.64 15.17
N VAL A 119 -5.60 20.05 15.42
CA VAL A 119 -6.65 19.87 14.40
C VAL A 119 -7.67 20.98 14.49
N ASP A 120 -7.71 21.81 13.45
CA ASP A 120 -8.79 22.77 13.24
C ASP A 120 -9.86 22.11 12.37
N GLU A 121 -10.90 21.60 13.02
CA GLU A 121 -11.97 20.85 12.36
C GLU A 121 -12.78 21.68 11.36
N SER A 122 -12.73 23.02 11.47
CA SER A 122 -13.42 23.91 10.53
C SER A 122 -12.89 23.79 9.10
N LYS A 123 -11.64 23.37 8.94
CA LYS A 123 -10.95 23.20 7.65
C LYS A 123 -11.25 21.90 6.94
N PHE A 124 -12.03 21.02 7.56
CA PHE A 124 -12.29 19.69 7.00
C PHE A 124 -13.73 19.56 6.47
N GLY A 125 -13.87 18.81 5.40
CA GLY A 125 -15.16 18.50 4.79
C GLY A 125 -16.01 17.52 5.62
N PRO A 126 -17.25 17.27 5.20
CA PRO A 126 -18.22 16.44 5.93
C PRO A 126 -17.74 15.03 6.25
N GLU A 127 -17.02 14.39 5.31
CA GLU A 127 -16.49 13.04 5.50
C GLU A 127 -15.51 12.96 6.69
N MET A 128 -14.65 13.96 6.83
CA MET A 128 -13.71 14.01 7.95
C MET A 128 -14.41 14.36 9.26
N LYS A 129 -15.39 15.25 9.25
CA LYS A 129 -16.20 15.57 10.45
C LYS A 129 -16.92 14.33 10.98
N THR A 130 -17.42 13.47 10.08
CA THR A 130 -17.98 12.16 10.45
C THR A 130 -16.92 11.27 11.13
N LYS A 131 -15.70 11.20 10.60
CA LYS A 131 -14.62 10.44 11.24
C LYS A 131 -14.21 11.01 12.61
N PHE A 132 -14.22 12.31 12.76
CA PHE A 132 -13.94 12.95 14.05
C PHE A 132 -15.00 12.58 15.10
N ALA A 133 -16.28 12.59 14.70
CA ALA A 133 -17.37 12.13 15.58
C ALA A 133 -17.16 10.66 15.99
N GLN A 134 -16.87 9.77 15.02
CA GLN A 134 -16.61 8.36 15.29
C GLN A 134 -15.36 8.14 16.16
N CYS A 135 -14.31 8.95 16.01
CA CYS A 135 -13.15 8.91 16.89
C CYS A 135 -13.56 9.17 18.34
N ARG A 136 -14.42 10.18 18.57
CA ARG A 136 -14.93 10.51 19.92
C ARG A 136 -15.85 9.42 20.48
N GLU A 137 -16.72 8.84 19.67
CA GLU A 137 -17.56 7.70 20.04
C GLU A 137 -16.73 6.51 20.57
N LEU A 138 -15.54 6.31 20.03
CA LEU A 138 -14.58 5.32 20.49
C LEU A 138 -13.72 5.80 21.68
N GLY A 139 -14.08 6.91 22.31
CA GLY A 139 -13.34 7.48 23.44
C GLY A 139 -11.99 8.09 23.03
N GLY A 140 -11.82 8.47 21.77
CA GLY A 140 -10.60 9.08 21.26
C GLY A 140 -10.60 10.60 21.32
N ASP A 141 -9.41 11.18 21.31
CA ASP A 141 -9.15 12.60 21.06
C ASP A 141 -8.71 12.79 19.61
N VAL A 142 -9.38 13.68 18.88
CA VAL A 142 -9.15 13.87 17.43
C VAL A 142 -7.72 14.35 17.14
N THR A 143 -7.19 15.25 17.96
CA THR A 143 -5.83 15.76 17.77
C THR A 143 -4.79 14.67 18.00
N THR A 144 -4.95 13.89 19.05
CA THR A 144 -4.07 12.73 19.36
C THR A 144 -4.17 11.68 18.27
N GLY A 145 -5.37 11.33 17.82
CA GLY A 145 -5.58 10.39 16.72
C GLY A 145 -4.93 10.84 15.42
N MET A 146 -5.03 12.13 15.09
CA MET A 146 -4.37 12.71 13.90
C MET A 146 -2.85 12.66 14.03
N ARG A 147 -2.29 12.97 15.21
CA ARG A 147 -0.83 12.84 15.48
C ARG A 147 -0.35 11.41 15.27
N HIS A 148 -1.10 10.42 15.74
CA HIS A 148 -0.80 9.01 15.54
C HIS A 148 -0.88 8.60 14.08
N TYR A 149 -1.92 9.04 13.37
CA TYR A 149 -2.05 8.77 11.94
C TYR A 149 -0.88 9.35 11.12
N LEU A 150 -0.52 10.60 11.37
CA LEU A 150 0.62 11.27 10.71
C LEU A 150 1.94 10.59 11.04
N ALA A 151 2.12 10.11 12.26
CA ALA A 151 3.31 9.39 12.68
C ALA A 151 3.43 8.02 12.00
N ASP A 152 2.31 7.34 11.75
CA ASP A 152 2.25 6.08 11.00
C ASP A 152 2.63 6.34 9.52
N VAL A 153 2.07 7.38 8.90
CA VAL A 153 2.44 7.82 7.54
C VAL A 153 3.92 8.18 7.45
N TYR A 154 4.46 8.89 8.44
CA TYR A 154 5.88 9.24 8.51
C TYR A 154 6.78 8.00 8.56
N SER A 155 6.37 6.97 9.31
CA SER A 155 7.08 5.68 9.33
C SER A 155 7.13 5.02 7.96
N MET A 156 6.01 5.05 7.22
CA MET A 156 5.93 4.55 5.84
C MET A 156 6.87 5.32 4.91
N ASP A 157 6.85 6.65 5.00
CA ASP A 157 7.70 7.53 4.18
C ASP A 157 9.19 7.25 4.39
N LEU A 158 9.63 7.08 5.65
CA LEU A 158 10.99 6.67 5.97
C LEU A 158 11.35 5.30 5.35
N GLY A 159 10.41 4.35 5.39
CA GLY A 159 10.60 3.04 4.78
C GLY A 159 10.78 3.12 3.28
N ILE A 160 9.92 3.89 2.61
CA ILE A 160 9.99 4.16 1.16
C ILE A 160 11.30 4.87 0.82
N GLY A 161 11.69 5.88 1.59
CA GLY A 161 12.98 6.59 1.41
C GLY A 161 14.18 5.64 1.43
N ARG A 162 14.19 4.66 2.34
CA ARG A 162 15.25 3.62 2.39
C ARG A 162 15.25 2.73 1.14
N LEU A 163 14.07 2.35 0.64
CA LEU A 163 13.94 1.55 -0.57
C LEU A 163 14.43 2.32 -1.80
N LEU A 164 14.02 3.58 -1.94
CA LEU A 164 14.47 4.45 -3.04
C LEU A 164 15.99 4.65 -3.01
N LYS A 165 16.55 4.90 -1.82
CA LYS A 165 18.01 5.00 -1.65
C LYS A 165 18.71 3.72 -2.08
N ALA A 166 18.17 2.54 -1.74
CA ALA A 166 18.76 1.29 -2.16
C ALA A 166 18.75 1.09 -3.68
N VAL A 167 17.70 1.51 -4.38
CA VAL A 167 17.66 1.53 -5.84
C VAL A 167 18.76 2.43 -6.42
N ASP A 168 18.94 3.61 -5.83
CA ASP A 168 19.95 4.58 -6.27
C ASP A 168 21.39 4.07 -5.98
N ASP A 169 21.66 3.57 -4.78
CA ASP A 169 22.97 3.02 -4.35
C ASP A 169 23.40 1.80 -5.18
N LEU A 170 22.44 1.03 -5.70
CA LEU A 170 22.70 -0.14 -6.55
C LEU A 170 22.88 0.22 -8.04
N GLY A 171 22.83 1.51 -8.40
CA GLY A 171 22.94 1.97 -9.79
C GLY A 171 21.74 1.60 -10.66
N LEU A 172 20.58 1.34 -10.06
CA LEU A 172 19.37 0.90 -10.77
C LEU A 172 18.42 2.05 -11.14
N ARG A 173 18.72 3.27 -10.70
CA ARG A 173 17.86 4.44 -10.78
C ARG A 173 17.28 4.70 -12.17
N GLU A 174 18.16 4.74 -13.17
CA GLU A 174 17.80 5.13 -14.55
C GLU A 174 17.02 4.01 -15.28
N ASN A 175 17.14 2.78 -14.81
CA ASN A 175 16.52 1.61 -15.43
C ASN A 175 15.46 0.95 -14.54
N THR A 176 14.84 1.73 -13.65
CA THR A 176 13.77 1.25 -12.78
C THR A 176 12.56 2.17 -12.82
N ILE A 177 11.41 1.61 -13.15
CA ILE A 177 10.12 2.26 -13.01
C ILE A 177 9.67 2.07 -11.56
N ILE A 178 9.40 3.16 -10.87
CA ILE A 178 8.84 3.14 -9.52
C ILE A 178 7.46 3.75 -9.56
N VAL A 179 6.49 3.02 -9.03
CA VAL A 179 5.10 3.47 -8.90
C VAL A 179 4.71 3.45 -7.43
N PHE A 180 4.16 4.54 -6.96
CA PHE A 180 3.52 4.65 -5.66
C PHE A 180 2.03 4.91 -5.85
N SER A 181 1.20 4.12 -5.19
CA SER A 181 -0.24 4.28 -5.20
C SER A 181 -0.87 3.68 -3.94
N SER A 182 -2.19 3.74 -3.83
CA SER A 182 -2.99 3.04 -2.82
C SER A 182 -3.94 2.06 -3.50
N ASP A 183 -4.36 1.02 -2.78
CA ASP A 183 -5.34 0.05 -3.27
C ASP A 183 -6.76 0.63 -3.33
N HIS A 184 -7.09 1.57 -2.46
CA HIS A 184 -8.37 2.27 -2.39
C HIS A 184 -8.25 3.53 -1.50
N GLY A 185 -9.32 4.31 -1.46
CA GLY A 185 -9.43 5.48 -0.60
C GLY A 185 -9.51 5.12 0.90
N PRO A 186 -9.49 6.15 1.77
CA PRO A 186 -9.39 5.96 3.21
C PRO A 186 -10.62 5.22 3.77
N ALA A 187 -10.36 4.31 4.71
CA ALA A 187 -11.41 3.60 5.43
C ALA A 187 -12.15 4.53 6.41
N PRO A 188 -13.44 4.27 6.71
CA PRO A 188 -14.10 4.87 7.86
C PRO A 188 -13.40 4.44 9.15
N VAL A 189 -13.57 5.18 10.22
CA VAL A 189 -13.21 4.71 11.56
C VAL A 189 -14.04 3.45 11.83
N VAL A 190 -13.37 2.38 12.21
CA VAL A 190 -14.04 1.10 12.48
C VAL A 190 -14.76 1.23 13.82
N LEU A 191 -16.08 1.30 13.78
CA LEU A 191 -16.90 1.22 14.98
C LEU A 191 -16.79 -0.17 15.60
N ALA A 192 -16.77 -0.23 16.92
CA ALA A 192 -16.76 -1.49 17.65
C ALA A 192 -17.99 -2.32 17.27
N ASN A 193 -17.78 -3.43 16.60
CA ASN A 193 -18.79 -4.45 16.39
C ASN A 193 -18.45 -5.67 17.25
N GLU A 194 -19.37 -6.65 17.33
CA GLU A 194 -19.21 -7.87 18.12
C GLU A 194 -17.85 -8.58 17.93
N LYS A 195 -17.25 -8.43 16.74
CA LYS A 195 -15.96 -9.07 16.37
C LYS A 195 -14.74 -8.24 16.75
N ASN A 196 -14.90 -6.94 17.05
CA ASN A 196 -13.81 -5.98 17.26
C ASN A 196 -13.85 -5.32 18.64
N LYS A 197 -14.50 -5.95 19.62
CA LYS A 197 -14.66 -5.40 21.00
C LYS A 197 -13.39 -5.44 21.86
N ALA A 198 -12.27 -5.98 21.36
CA ALA A 198 -11.02 -5.97 22.10
C ALA A 198 -10.59 -4.50 22.36
N PRO A 199 -10.34 -4.09 23.62
CA PRO A 199 -10.02 -2.70 23.96
C PRO A 199 -8.84 -2.11 23.20
N ASP A 200 -7.82 -2.91 22.97
CA ASP A 200 -6.63 -2.54 22.19
C ASP A 200 -6.98 -2.22 20.72
N ARG A 201 -7.90 -2.96 20.12
CA ARG A 201 -8.36 -2.70 18.75
C ARG A 201 -9.15 -1.40 18.64
N ILE A 202 -10.00 -1.10 19.62
CA ILE A 202 -10.74 0.16 19.68
C ILE A 202 -9.77 1.33 19.80
N GLU A 203 -8.77 1.22 20.67
CA GLU A 203 -7.75 2.24 20.87
C GLU A 203 -7.06 2.63 19.57
N PHE A 204 -6.72 1.67 18.73
CA PHE A 204 -6.01 1.95 17.48
C PHE A 204 -6.94 2.28 16.31
N ALA A 205 -8.16 1.77 16.32
CA ALA A 205 -9.15 2.05 15.27
C ALA A 205 -9.55 3.53 15.25
N ARG A 206 -9.67 4.19 16.41
CA ARG A 206 -10.01 5.60 16.52
C ARG A 206 -9.02 6.55 15.87
N ASN A 207 -7.79 6.08 15.58
CA ASN A 207 -6.75 6.84 14.93
C ASN A 207 -6.78 6.74 13.38
N MET A 208 -7.77 6.07 12.79
CA MET A 208 -7.91 5.90 11.33
C MET A 208 -8.43 7.17 10.65
N LEU A 209 -7.67 8.25 10.67
CA LEU A 209 -8.09 9.58 10.28
C LEU A 209 -7.58 10.02 8.89
N GLY A 210 -7.37 9.07 7.97
CA GLY A 210 -7.10 9.39 6.57
C GLY A 210 -8.27 10.13 5.91
N THR A 211 -7.96 11.06 5.00
CA THR A 211 -8.95 11.89 4.33
C THR A 211 -9.06 11.57 2.84
N PRO A 212 -10.28 11.54 2.26
CA PRO A 212 -10.46 11.50 0.82
C PRO A 212 -10.27 12.88 0.14
N GLY A 213 -9.84 13.89 0.88
CA GLY A 213 -9.79 15.28 0.39
C GLY A 213 -11.20 15.83 0.11
N PRO A 214 -11.42 16.44 -1.06
CA PRO A 214 -12.73 16.99 -1.42
C PRO A 214 -13.71 15.93 -1.93
N PHE A 215 -13.30 14.68 -2.07
CA PHE A 215 -14.08 13.65 -2.72
C PHE A 215 -15.06 12.98 -1.75
N ARG A 216 -16.25 12.65 -2.25
CA ARG A 216 -17.27 11.91 -1.52
C ARG A 216 -16.89 10.45 -1.33
N GLY A 217 -17.20 9.90 -0.17
CA GLY A 217 -17.04 8.48 0.15
C GLY A 217 -15.61 8.11 0.57
N GLY A 218 -15.34 6.84 0.54
CA GLY A 218 -14.07 6.22 0.96
C GLY A 218 -14.09 4.74 0.67
N LYS A 219 -13.25 3.96 1.37
CA LYS A 219 -13.22 2.50 1.27
C LYS A 219 -14.63 1.90 1.35
N HIS A 220 -14.89 0.89 0.51
CA HIS A 220 -16.17 0.19 0.31
C HIS A 220 -17.23 0.99 -0.48
N THR A 221 -16.91 2.16 -1.02
CA THR A 221 -17.80 2.92 -1.89
C THR A 221 -17.24 3.02 -3.30
N GLN A 222 -18.13 3.24 -4.28
CA GLN A 222 -17.78 3.49 -5.69
C GLN A 222 -17.62 4.98 -6.01
N TRP A 223 -17.71 5.84 -5.00
CA TRP A 223 -17.50 7.27 -5.14
C TRP A 223 -16.02 7.60 -5.30
N GLU A 224 -15.71 8.76 -5.83
CA GLU A 224 -14.31 9.18 -6.08
C GLU A 224 -13.43 9.07 -4.83
N GLY A 225 -13.95 9.37 -3.65
CA GLY A 225 -13.20 9.20 -2.39
C GLY A 225 -12.82 7.75 -2.08
N GLY A 226 -13.47 6.77 -2.72
CA GLY A 226 -13.14 5.34 -2.57
C GLY A 226 -12.19 4.82 -3.64
N VAL A 227 -12.23 5.38 -4.86
CA VAL A 227 -11.53 4.83 -6.03
C VAL A 227 -10.46 5.75 -6.60
N ARG A 228 -10.54 7.06 -6.35
CA ARG A 228 -9.55 8.03 -6.80
C ARG A 228 -8.43 8.15 -5.79
N VAL A 229 -7.33 7.47 -6.07
CA VAL A 229 -6.17 7.36 -5.19
C VAL A 229 -4.98 8.10 -5.78
N PRO A 230 -3.97 8.50 -4.97
CA PRO A 230 -2.72 9.02 -5.48
C PRO A 230 -2.05 8.03 -6.44
N PHE A 231 -1.47 8.54 -7.53
CA PHE A 231 -0.63 7.78 -8.43
C PHE A 231 0.61 8.61 -8.78
N ILE A 232 1.77 8.13 -8.37
CA ILE A 232 3.05 8.79 -8.61
C ILE A 232 3.96 7.82 -9.35
N ILE A 233 4.56 8.27 -10.45
CA ILE A 233 5.52 7.48 -11.22
C ILE A 233 6.87 8.19 -11.27
N ARG A 234 7.95 7.43 -11.09
CA ARG A 234 9.33 7.88 -11.32
C ARG A 234 10.01 6.94 -12.32
N TRP A 235 10.48 7.52 -13.43
CA TRP A 235 11.34 6.84 -14.39
C TRP A 235 12.24 7.88 -15.07
N PRO A 236 13.45 8.14 -14.51
CA PRO A 236 14.35 9.17 -15.02
C PRO A 236 14.66 9.00 -16.51
N GLY A 237 14.73 10.11 -17.23
CA GLY A 237 14.99 10.10 -18.67
C GLY A 237 13.85 9.61 -19.57
N LYS A 238 12.75 9.09 -18.99
CA LYS A 238 11.58 8.59 -19.73
C LYS A 238 10.28 9.31 -19.33
N VAL A 239 10.09 9.56 -18.06
CA VAL A 239 8.95 10.32 -17.54
C VAL A 239 9.47 11.66 -17.05
N PRO A 240 8.92 12.80 -17.55
CA PRO A 240 9.34 14.13 -17.10
C PRO A 240 9.14 14.32 -15.61
N ALA A 241 10.13 14.90 -14.94
CA ALA A 241 10.03 15.21 -13.51
C ALA A 241 9.14 16.44 -13.26
N ASN A 242 8.58 16.52 -12.05
CA ASN A 242 7.78 17.66 -11.57
C ASN A 242 6.57 17.99 -12.45
N GLN A 243 5.99 17.01 -13.11
CA GLN A 243 4.77 17.16 -13.89
C GLN A 243 3.57 16.61 -13.12
N VAL A 244 2.44 17.29 -13.25
CA VAL A 244 1.15 16.83 -12.76
C VAL A 244 0.22 16.65 -13.95
N ASN A 245 -0.26 15.42 -14.17
CA ASN A 245 -1.26 15.14 -15.18
C ASN A 245 -2.65 15.21 -14.53
N THR A 246 -3.49 16.12 -15.01
CA THR A 246 -4.85 16.35 -14.51
C THR A 246 -5.94 15.91 -15.48
N THR A 247 -5.58 15.37 -16.63
CA THR A 247 -6.50 15.05 -17.73
C THR A 247 -6.66 13.56 -18.00
N SER A 248 -5.60 12.76 -17.79
CA SER A 248 -5.66 11.31 -18.04
C SER A 248 -6.32 10.58 -16.87
N VAL A 249 -7.20 9.65 -17.21
CA VAL A 249 -7.74 8.67 -16.28
C VAL A 249 -6.90 7.41 -16.39
N ILE A 250 -6.36 6.94 -15.27
CA ILE A 250 -5.52 5.75 -15.19
C ILE A 250 -6.19 4.75 -14.27
N SER A 251 -6.20 3.48 -14.66
CA SER A 251 -6.69 2.36 -13.88
C SER A 251 -5.60 1.30 -13.71
N PHE A 252 -5.68 0.50 -12.65
CA PHE A 252 -4.79 -0.67 -12.50
C PHE A 252 -4.93 -1.69 -13.63
N MET A 253 -6.05 -1.69 -14.36
CA MET A 253 -6.24 -2.52 -15.56
C MET A 253 -5.28 -2.14 -16.70
N ASP A 254 -4.84 -0.88 -16.75
CA ASP A 254 -3.88 -0.40 -17.77
C ASP A 254 -2.47 -0.94 -17.53
N TRP A 255 -2.21 -1.48 -16.33
CA TRP A 255 -0.85 -1.84 -15.91
C TRP A 255 -0.32 -3.08 -16.63
N LEU A 256 -1.14 -4.12 -16.77
CA LEU A 256 -0.75 -5.34 -17.48
C LEU A 256 -0.33 -5.06 -18.94
N PRO A 257 -1.16 -4.45 -19.80
CA PRO A 257 -0.78 -4.18 -21.18
C PRO A 257 0.41 -3.21 -21.29
N THR A 258 0.50 -2.23 -20.39
CA THR A 258 1.61 -1.28 -20.34
C THR A 258 2.94 -1.98 -20.08
N LEU A 259 3.01 -2.82 -19.05
CA LEU A 259 4.23 -3.55 -18.73
C LEU A 259 4.59 -4.57 -19.80
N CYS A 260 3.63 -5.28 -20.36
CA CYS A 260 3.89 -6.20 -21.49
C CYS A 260 4.54 -5.46 -22.66
N LYS A 261 4.03 -4.27 -23.01
CA LYS A 261 4.61 -3.44 -24.09
C LYS A 261 6.00 -2.94 -23.74
N LEU A 262 6.24 -2.47 -22.53
CA LEU A 262 7.53 -1.92 -22.11
C LEU A 262 8.63 -2.96 -21.99
N THR A 263 8.28 -4.22 -21.72
CA THR A 263 9.21 -5.32 -21.53
C THR A 263 9.30 -6.28 -22.72
N ASP A 264 8.63 -5.95 -23.84
CA ASP A 264 8.47 -6.83 -25.01
C ASP A 264 7.97 -8.24 -24.64
N THR A 265 7.11 -8.30 -23.63
CA THR A 265 6.52 -9.55 -23.15
C THR A 265 5.24 -9.85 -23.92
N LYS A 266 5.15 -11.03 -24.55
CA LYS A 266 3.91 -11.44 -25.21
C LYS A 266 2.79 -11.58 -24.18
N ASN A 267 1.72 -10.80 -24.38
CA ASN A 267 0.53 -10.89 -23.54
C ASN A 267 -0.29 -12.12 -23.97
N THR A 268 -0.04 -13.26 -23.35
CA THR A 268 -0.81 -14.49 -23.56
C THR A 268 -2.02 -14.61 -22.63
N ALA A 269 -2.23 -13.60 -21.76
CA ALA A 269 -3.37 -13.57 -20.84
C ALA A 269 -4.67 -13.15 -21.53
N VAL A 270 -4.58 -12.62 -22.74
CA VAL A 270 -5.73 -12.04 -23.45
C VAL A 270 -5.88 -12.75 -24.79
N ASN A 271 -6.69 -13.79 -24.82
CA ASN A 271 -7.48 -14.13 -25.99
C ASN A 271 -8.74 -13.26 -25.92
N LEU A 272 -8.61 -11.96 -26.25
CA LEU A 272 -9.73 -11.09 -26.54
C LEU A 272 -9.95 -11.00 -28.03
#